data_5773cb0beffd99740222c5b7e1fb4c34
#
_entry.id   5773cb0beffd99740222c5b7e1fb4c34
#
_cell.length_a   1.000
_cell.length_b   1.000
_cell.length_c   1.000
_cell.angle_alpha   90.00
_cell.angle_beta   90.00
_cell.angle_gamma   90.00
#
_symmetry.space_group_name_H-M   'P 1'
#
loop_
_entity.id
_entity.type
_entity.pdbx_description
1 polymer ?
#
loop_
_entity_poly.entity_id
_entity_poly.type
_entity_poly.pdbx_seq_one_letter_code
_entity_poly.pdbx_strand_id
1 'polypeptide(L)'
;MRNPFRSEAEAFRFLLVTVGAFAAIAVASLVGGAWVGVPVWAGLTVAAATFYLVQQRAAREIRTAPPHVGGEDERHILVVVDGAAADQSIVGAIEEASIGYRKRVLVLCPARASQVDHWTSAVDGARAQAQRYLGESLACLREAGIEARGEIGDEDPLRAIEDVLRTFGADSIIIGTPPEGLEDPSARDVVAGARARFALPITRVNRVIRPDSARSAIP
;
A
#
# COMPACT_ATOMS: atom_id res chain seq x y z
N MET A 1 -11.53 -2.15 -6.06
CA MET A 1 -12.44 -0.99 -5.98
C MET A 1 -11.87 -0.05 -4.94
N ARG A 2 -11.47 1.16 -5.33
CA ARG A 2 -11.03 2.17 -4.36
C ARG A 2 -12.23 2.58 -3.52
N ASN A 3 -12.19 2.30 -2.23
CA ASN A 3 -13.23 2.75 -1.31
C ASN A 3 -13.03 4.27 -1.09
N PRO A 4 -13.97 5.14 -1.52
CA PRO A 4 -13.82 6.59 -1.41
C PRO A 4 -13.91 7.11 0.03
N PHE A 5 -14.05 6.22 1.00
CA PHE A 5 -14.23 6.56 2.42
C PHE A 5 -12.99 6.24 3.28
N ARG A 6 -11.80 6.09 2.66
CA ARG A 6 -10.58 5.69 3.38
C ARG A 6 -9.86 6.83 4.12
N SER A 7 -10.12 8.09 3.79
CA SER A 7 -9.66 9.23 4.59
C SER A 7 -10.76 10.28 4.68
N GLU A 8 -10.87 10.97 5.80
CA GLU A 8 -11.85 12.07 5.96
C GLU A 8 -11.67 13.13 4.88
N ALA A 9 -10.43 13.42 4.48
CA ALA A 9 -10.14 14.38 3.42
C ALA A 9 -10.62 13.91 2.04
N GLU A 10 -10.52 12.61 1.71
CA GLU A 10 -11.05 12.06 0.44
C GLU A 10 -12.57 11.98 0.48
N ALA A 11 -13.15 11.56 1.61
CA ALA A 11 -14.59 11.55 1.80
C ALA A 11 -15.18 12.97 1.72
N PHE A 12 -14.53 13.95 2.32
CA PHE A 12 -14.94 15.35 2.25
C PHE A 12 -14.83 15.93 0.84
N ARG A 13 -13.73 15.66 0.13
CA ARG A 13 -13.57 16.04 -1.29
C ARG A 13 -14.61 15.39 -2.18
N PHE A 14 -14.88 14.11 -1.98
CA PHE A 14 -15.92 13.38 -2.71
C PHE A 14 -17.31 13.99 -2.45
N LEU A 15 -17.63 14.30 -1.18
CA LEU A 15 -18.88 14.93 -0.80
C LEU A 15 -19.01 16.33 -1.43
N LEU A 16 -17.95 17.15 -1.39
CA LEU A 16 -17.95 18.48 -2.02
C LEU A 16 -18.16 18.42 -3.54
N VAL A 17 -17.47 17.48 -4.22
CA VAL A 17 -17.62 17.29 -5.68
C VAL A 17 -19.04 16.82 -6.00
N THR A 18 -19.57 15.89 -5.22
CA THR A 18 -20.93 15.37 -5.41
C THR A 18 -21.98 16.45 -5.18
N VAL A 19 -21.90 17.19 -4.08
CA VAL A 19 -22.83 18.29 -3.78
C VAL A 19 -22.71 19.39 -4.85
N GLY A 20 -21.48 19.73 -5.27
CA GLY A 20 -21.25 20.71 -6.33
C GLY A 20 -21.86 20.28 -7.67
N ALA A 21 -21.74 19.00 -8.03
CA ALA A 21 -22.35 18.45 -9.24
C ALA A 21 -23.90 18.51 -9.19
N PHE A 22 -24.49 18.12 -8.06
CA PHE A 22 -25.94 18.22 -7.88
C PHE A 22 -26.43 19.67 -7.88
N ALA A 23 -25.71 20.59 -7.26
CA ALA A 23 -26.03 22.01 -7.28
C ALA A 23 -25.97 22.57 -8.71
N ALA A 24 -24.94 22.23 -9.48
CA ALA A 24 -24.82 22.66 -10.87
C ALA A 24 -25.98 22.16 -11.74
N ILE A 25 -26.40 20.88 -11.58
CA ILE A 25 -27.55 20.30 -12.29
C ILE A 25 -28.83 21.02 -11.89
N ALA A 26 -29.04 21.28 -10.60
CA ALA A 26 -30.23 21.96 -10.10
C ALA A 26 -30.33 23.39 -10.65
N VAL A 27 -29.24 24.17 -10.61
CA VAL A 27 -29.18 25.52 -11.16
C VAL A 27 -29.43 25.52 -12.68
N ALA A 28 -28.79 24.61 -13.42
CA ALA A 28 -28.96 24.49 -14.85
C ALA A 28 -30.42 24.13 -15.22
N SER A 29 -31.07 23.28 -14.41
CA SER A 29 -32.47 22.87 -14.64
C SER A 29 -33.46 23.99 -14.30
N LEU A 30 -33.15 24.81 -13.30
CA LEU A 30 -33.97 25.98 -12.91
C LEU A 30 -33.92 27.10 -13.95
N VAL A 31 -32.74 27.35 -14.55
CA VAL A 31 -32.54 28.46 -15.48
C VAL A 31 -32.94 28.08 -16.90
N GLY A 32 -32.64 26.85 -17.35
CA GLY A 32 -32.79 26.42 -18.75
C GLY A 32 -33.82 25.29 -18.97
N GLY A 33 -34.51 24.87 -17.91
CA GLY A 33 -35.43 23.72 -18.01
C GLY A 33 -34.71 22.41 -18.32
N ALA A 34 -35.49 21.36 -18.64
CA ALA A 34 -34.98 20.02 -18.95
C ALA A 34 -34.00 19.99 -20.13
N TRP A 35 -34.13 20.90 -21.07
CA TRP A 35 -33.28 20.99 -22.26
C TRP A 35 -31.82 21.37 -21.93
N VAL A 36 -31.58 22.07 -20.83
CA VAL A 36 -30.24 22.45 -20.38
C VAL A 36 -29.72 21.47 -19.30
N GLY A 37 -30.59 21.00 -18.43
CA GLY A 37 -30.23 20.08 -17.37
C GLY A 37 -29.71 18.71 -17.86
N VAL A 38 -30.33 18.16 -18.89
CA VAL A 38 -29.95 16.86 -19.46
C VAL A 38 -28.52 16.86 -20.06
N PRO A 39 -28.15 17.82 -20.95
CA PRO A 39 -26.76 17.85 -21.46
C PRO A 39 -25.70 18.13 -20.38
N VAL A 40 -26.01 18.93 -19.36
CA VAL A 40 -25.09 19.15 -18.22
C VAL A 40 -24.88 17.88 -17.42
N TRP A 41 -25.95 17.13 -17.14
CA TRP A 41 -25.84 15.83 -16.50
C TRP A 41 -25.02 14.83 -17.32
N ALA A 42 -25.28 14.73 -18.62
CA ALA A 42 -24.55 13.86 -19.54
C ALA A 42 -23.06 14.24 -19.60
N GLY A 43 -22.74 15.53 -19.68
CA GLY A 43 -21.35 16.02 -19.69
C GLY A 43 -20.59 15.67 -18.41
N LEU A 44 -21.22 15.86 -17.23
CA LEU A 44 -20.62 15.48 -15.95
C LEU A 44 -20.38 13.97 -15.84
N THR A 45 -21.32 13.16 -16.33
CA THR A 45 -21.19 11.70 -16.32
C THR A 45 -20.04 11.25 -17.24
N VAL A 46 -19.92 11.81 -18.44
CA VAL A 46 -18.81 11.54 -19.35
C VAL A 46 -17.48 11.98 -18.76
N ALA A 47 -17.42 13.16 -18.13
CA ALA A 47 -16.21 13.65 -17.48
C ALA A 47 -15.78 12.73 -16.34
N ALA A 48 -16.71 12.29 -15.49
CA ALA A 48 -16.45 11.35 -14.41
C ALA A 48 -15.97 9.98 -14.92
N ALA A 49 -16.61 9.46 -15.97
CA ALA A 49 -16.22 8.21 -16.61
C ALA A 49 -14.82 8.31 -17.26
N THR A 50 -14.53 9.42 -17.95
CA THR A 50 -13.21 9.66 -18.55
C THR A 50 -12.14 9.78 -17.49
N PHE A 51 -12.39 10.51 -16.43
CA PHE A 51 -11.48 10.63 -15.30
C PHE A 51 -11.20 9.25 -14.64
N TYR A 52 -12.24 8.44 -14.45
CA TYR A 52 -12.12 7.08 -13.94
C TYR A 52 -11.30 6.16 -14.85
N LEU A 53 -11.55 6.23 -16.17
CA LEU A 53 -10.81 5.46 -17.17
C LEU A 53 -9.34 5.89 -17.27
N VAL A 54 -9.06 7.20 -17.17
CA VAL A 54 -7.68 7.72 -17.16
C VAL A 54 -6.95 7.26 -15.90
N GLN A 55 -7.60 7.30 -14.72
CA GLN A 55 -7.00 6.75 -13.51
C GLN A 55 -6.74 5.24 -13.61
N GLN A 56 -7.63 4.47 -14.24
CA GLN A 56 -7.40 3.05 -14.48
C GLN A 56 -6.25 2.80 -15.47
N ARG A 57 -6.10 3.65 -16.50
CA ARG A 57 -4.99 3.55 -17.46
C ARG A 57 -3.65 3.91 -16.80
N ALA A 58 -3.59 4.99 -16.03
CA ALA A 58 -2.40 5.34 -15.25
C ALA A 58 -1.98 4.22 -14.29
N ALA A 59 -2.95 3.51 -13.67
CA ALA A 59 -2.67 2.33 -12.86
C ALA A 59 -2.20 1.10 -13.68
N ARG A 60 -2.50 1.06 -14.98
CA ARG A 60 -2.02 -0.01 -15.90
C ARG A 60 -0.63 0.26 -16.47
N GLU A 61 -0.26 1.52 -16.67
CA GLU A 61 1.06 1.88 -17.22
C GLU A 61 2.22 1.63 -16.24
N ILE A 62 1.96 1.50 -14.94
CA ILE A 62 2.98 1.19 -13.92
C ILE A 62 3.32 -0.31 -13.86
N ARG A 63 2.90 -1.11 -14.84
CA ARG A 63 3.29 -2.52 -14.94
C ARG A 63 4.74 -2.74 -15.33
N THR A 64 5.47 -1.70 -15.67
CA THR A 64 6.89 -1.78 -15.99
C THR A 64 7.67 -1.29 -14.78
N ALA A 65 8.07 -2.22 -13.91
CA ALA A 65 9.14 -1.92 -12.97
C ALA A 65 10.36 -1.47 -13.80
N PRO A 66 11.04 -0.39 -13.42
CA PRO A 66 12.28 -0.02 -14.08
C PRO A 66 13.22 -1.24 -14.03
N PRO A 67 13.90 -1.57 -15.16
CA PRO A 67 14.81 -2.70 -15.17
C PRO A 67 15.86 -2.49 -14.08
N HIS A 68 16.12 -3.55 -13.35
CA HIS A 68 17.18 -3.61 -12.37
C HIS A 68 18.51 -3.16 -13.00
N VAL A 69 19.15 -2.15 -12.46
CA VAL A 69 20.47 -1.65 -12.86
C VAL A 69 21.54 -2.24 -11.94
N GLY A 70 21.37 -3.50 -11.52
CA GLY A 70 22.34 -4.26 -10.75
C GLY A 70 23.11 -5.25 -11.60
N GLY A 71 24.17 -5.85 -11.06
CA GLY A 71 24.89 -6.94 -11.72
C GLY A 71 23.98 -8.16 -11.90
N GLU A 72 24.25 -8.95 -12.95
CA GLU A 72 23.48 -10.18 -13.23
C GLU A 72 23.46 -11.17 -12.04
N ASP A 73 24.40 -11.02 -11.11
CA ASP A 73 24.55 -11.85 -9.91
C ASP A 73 23.82 -11.28 -8.67
N GLU A 74 23.14 -10.13 -8.76
CA GLU A 74 22.43 -9.52 -7.64
C GLU A 74 20.91 -9.69 -7.78
N ARG A 75 20.24 -9.97 -6.66
CA ARG A 75 18.79 -10.06 -6.58
C ARG A 75 18.27 -9.00 -5.60
N HIS A 76 17.48 -8.06 -6.10
CA HIS A 76 16.86 -7.00 -5.32
C HIS A 76 15.49 -7.45 -4.83
N ILE A 77 15.34 -7.55 -3.52
CA ILE A 77 14.11 -8.03 -2.88
C ILE A 77 13.51 -6.91 -2.05
N LEU A 78 12.28 -6.54 -2.37
CA LEU A 78 11.49 -5.61 -1.57
C LEU A 78 10.63 -6.40 -0.58
N VAL A 79 10.87 -6.21 0.71
CA VAL A 79 10.07 -6.81 1.78
C VAL A 79 9.13 -5.76 2.34
N VAL A 80 7.83 -6.00 2.29
CA VAL A 80 6.81 -5.12 2.85
C VAL A 80 6.29 -5.73 4.14
N VAL A 81 6.49 -5.03 5.26
CA VAL A 81 6.01 -5.45 6.57
C VAL A 81 4.87 -4.51 7.00
N ASP A 82 3.65 -5.03 7.00
CA ASP A 82 2.46 -4.28 7.35
C ASP A 82 1.88 -4.76 8.69
N GLY A 83 1.83 -3.85 9.66
CA GLY A 83 1.20 -4.09 10.97
C GLY A 83 1.96 -4.98 11.95
N ALA A 84 3.16 -5.47 11.64
CA ALA A 84 4.08 -6.10 12.59
C ALA A 84 5.46 -6.36 11.97
N ALA A 85 6.47 -6.66 12.79
CA ALA A 85 7.85 -6.89 12.35
C ALA A 85 8.03 -8.19 11.54
N ALA A 86 9.12 -8.28 10.79
CA ALA A 86 9.54 -9.50 10.10
C ALA A 86 9.84 -10.61 11.09
N ASP A 87 9.62 -11.85 10.67
CA ASP A 87 9.89 -13.08 11.42
C ASP A 87 10.67 -14.10 10.56
N GLN A 88 10.89 -15.31 11.10
CA GLN A 88 11.60 -16.38 10.41
C GLN A 88 10.94 -16.83 9.10
N SER A 89 9.64 -16.63 8.94
CA SER A 89 8.93 -16.96 7.70
C SER A 89 9.35 -16.02 6.58
N ILE A 90 9.54 -14.73 6.88
CA ILE A 90 10.06 -13.75 5.92
C ILE A 90 11.54 -14.03 5.61
N VAL A 91 12.34 -14.40 6.60
CA VAL A 91 13.74 -14.82 6.39
C VAL A 91 13.81 -15.96 5.39
N GLY A 92 13.03 -17.02 5.58
CA GLY A 92 12.97 -18.16 4.68
C GLY A 92 12.55 -17.78 3.25
N ALA A 93 11.56 -16.90 3.12
CA ALA A 93 11.12 -16.42 1.80
C ALA A 93 12.19 -15.57 1.09
N ILE A 94 12.98 -14.77 1.81
CA ILE A 94 14.10 -14.02 1.24
C ILE A 94 15.18 -14.99 0.75
N GLU A 95 15.51 -16.01 1.55
CA GLU A 95 16.51 -17.01 1.17
C GLU A 95 16.08 -17.79 -0.07
N GLU A 96 14.84 -18.23 -0.13
CA GLU A 96 14.27 -18.91 -1.30
C GLU A 96 14.31 -18.01 -2.54
N ALA A 97 13.92 -16.74 -2.43
CA ALA A 97 13.91 -15.80 -3.54
C ALA A 97 15.31 -15.40 -4.05
N SER A 98 16.36 -15.62 -3.25
CA SER A 98 17.75 -15.25 -3.55
C SER A 98 18.69 -16.44 -3.80
N ILE A 99 18.18 -17.65 -3.97
CA ILE A 99 19.02 -18.83 -4.21
C ILE A 99 19.94 -18.61 -5.42
N GLY A 100 21.26 -18.72 -5.20
CA GLY A 100 22.28 -18.55 -6.25
C GLY A 100 22.63 -17.09 -6.58
N TYR A 101 22.08 -16.12 -5.89
CA TYR A 101 22.33 -14.70 -6.11
C TYR A 101 22.81 -14.00 -4.84
N ARG A 102 23.53 -12.89 -5.01
CA ARG A 102 23.79 -11.94 -3.94
C ARG A 102 22.52 -11.15 -3.64
N LYS A 103 22.04 -11.22 -2.41
CA LYS A 103 20.79 -10.57 -2.03
C LYS A 103 21.00 -9.10 -1.65
N ARG A 104 20.16 -8.23 -2.16
CA ARG A 104 19.96 -6.84 -1.73
C ARG A 104 18.55 -6.69 -1.23
N VAL A 105 18.40 -6.46 0.06
CA VAL A 105 17.08 -6.43 0.70
C VAL A 105 16.76 -5.01 1.16
N LEU A 106 15.56 -4.54 0.78
CA LEU A 106 14.96 -3.32 1.31
C LEU A 106 13.67 -3.68 2.05
N VAL A 107 13.61 -3.30 3.31
CA VAL A 107 12.41 -3.47 4.15
C VAL A 107 11.61 -2.18 4.13
N LEU A 108 10.39 -2.25 3.65
CA LEU A 108 9.42 -1.15 3.61
C LEU A 108 8.37 -1.36 4.69
N CYS A 109 8.22 -0.38 5.57
CA CYS A 109 7.17 -0.35 6.57
C CYS A 109 6.21 0.82 6.30
N PRO A 110 4.99 0.57 5.78
CA PRO A 110 4.00 1.61 5.60
C PRO A 110 3.59 2.24 6.94
N ALA A 111 3.49 3.58 7.00
CA ALA A 111 3.11 4.30 8.21
C ALA A 111 1.58 4.33 8.38
N ARG A 112 0.96 3.14 8.60
CA ARG A 112 -0.50 3.02 8.77
C ARG A 112 -0.92 3.45 10.16
N ALA A 113 -1.89 4.36 10.24
CA ALA A 113 -2.56 4.66 11.49
C ALA A 113 -3.38 3.44 11.95
N SER A 114 -3.20 3.02 13.21
CA SER A 114 -4.06 2.01 13.82
C SER A 114 -5.49 2.55 13.93
N GLN A 115 -6.50 1.70 13.73
CA GLN A 115 -7.90 2.11 13.86
C GLN A 115 -8.26 2.64 15.27
N VAL A 116 -7.43 2.36 16.26
CA VAL A 116 -7.66 2.78 17.66
C VAL A 116 -7.15 4.21 17.91
N ASP A 117 -6.19 4.69 17.12
CA ASP A 117 -5.51 5.98 17.35
C ASP A 117 -6.20 7.21 16.72
N HIS A 118 -7.41 7.06 16.19
CA HIS A 118 -8.12 8.13 15.49
C HIS A 118 -8.50 9.36 16.32
N TRP A 119 -8.25 9.37 17.63
CA TRP A 119 -8.73 10.45 18.51
C TRP A 119 -7.67 11.42 19.02
N THR A 120 -6.37 11.10 18.98
CA THR A 120 -5.31 12.04 19.42
C THR A 120 -4.00 11.81 18.69
N SER A 121 -3.55 12.78 17.90
CA SER A 121 -2.19 12.84 17.29
C SER A 121 -1.80 11.63 16.43
N ALA A 122 -2.71 11.12 15.63
CA ALA A 122 -2.61 9.85 14.89
C ALA A 122 -1.38 9.70 13.98
N VAL A 123 -0.89 10.77 13.39
CA VAL A 123 0.21 10.71 12.41
C VAL A 123 1.55 10.40 13.07
N ASP A 124 1.84 11.01 14.23
CA ASP A 124 3.10 10.79 14.95
C ASP A 124 3.16 9.39 15.57
N GLY A 125 2.02 8.89 16.06
CA GLY A 125 1.88 7.53 16.59
C GLY A 125 2.11 6.45 15.53
N ALA A 126 1.50 6.59 14.36
CA ALA A 126 1.64 5.66 13.23
C ALA A 126 3.10 5.57 12.75
N ARG A 127 3.76 6.71 12.63
CA ARG A 127 5.17 6.77 12.21
C ARG A 127 6.11 6.17 13.25
N ALA A 128 5.87 6.44 14.54
CA ALA A 128 6.64 5.85 15.62
C ALA A 128 6.46 4.32 15.72
N GLN A 129 5.25 3.83 15.44
CA GLN A 129 4.97 2.40 15.37
C GLN A 129 5.64 1.74 14.18
N ALA A 130 5.58 2.36 12.99
CA ALA A 130 6.28 1.89 11.80
C ALA A 130 7.81 1.84 12.04
N GLN A 131 8.38 2.83 12.75
CA GLN A 131 9.80 2.83 13.13
C GLN A 131 10.17 1.64 14.03
N ARG A 132 9.32 1.31 15.01
CA ARG A 132 9.54 0.15 15.88
C ARG A 132 9.54 -1.15 15.09
N TYR A 133 8.50 -1.38 14.27
CA TYR A 133 8.40 -2.57 13.43
C TYR A 133 9.56 -2.69 12.44
N LEU A 134 9.98 -1.57 11.87
CA LEU A 134 11.15 -1.53 10.99
C LEU A 134 12.43 -1.89 11.76
N GLY A 135 12.66 -1.34 12.94
CA GLY A 135 13.80 -1.65 13.77
C GLY A 135 13.86 -3.12 14.18
N GLU A 136 12.74 -3.69 14.61
CA GLU A 136 12.60 -5.10 14.96
C GLU A 136 12.84 -6.00 13.73
N SER A 137 12.30 -5.62 12.56
CA SER A 137 12.51 -6.35 11.31
C SER A 137 13.97 -6.39 10.90
N LEU A 138 14.65 -5.24 10.94
CA LEU A 138 16.07 -5.17 10.60
C LEU A 138 16.93 -5.94 11.60
N ALA A 139 16.57 -5.97 12.88
CA ALA A 139 17.24 -6.79 13.88
C ALA A 139 17.09 -8.30 13.59
N CYS A 140 15.87 -8.76 13.30
CA CYS A 140 15.57 -10.14 12.94
C CYS A 140 16.36 -10.59 11.70
N LEU A 141 16.39 -9.76 10.65
CA LEU A 141 17.14 -10.05 9.42
C LEU A 141 18.65 -10.09 9.67
N ARG A 142 19.17 -9.18 10.50
CA ARG A 142 20.59 -9.15 10.87
C ARG A 142 20.99 -10.40 11.67
N GLU A 143 20.16 -10.86 12.61
CA GLU A 143 20.37 -12.12 13.35
C GLU A 143 20.42 -13.34 12.41
N ALA A 144 19.67 -13.30 11.31
CA ALA A 144 19.71 -14.32 10.25
C ALA A 144 20.86 -14.11 9.25
N GLY A 145 21.76 -13.14 9.46
CA GLY A 145 22.87 -12.86 8.55
C GLY A 145 22.47 -12.16 7.25
N ILE A 146 21.28 -11.54 7.21
CA ILE A 146 20.79 -10.80 6.06
C ILE A 146 21.00 -9.30 6.28
N GLU A 147 21.85 -8.69 5.44
CA GLU A 147 22.00 -7.24 5.41
C GLU A 147 20.81 -6.63 4.65
N ALA A 148 20.07 -5.75 5.34
CA ALA A 148 18.92 -5.07 4.79
C ALA A 148 18.95 -3.57 5.10
N ARG A 149 18.40 -2.77 4.18
CA ARG A 149 18.07 -1.37 4.43
C ARG A 149 16.61 -1.25 4.80
N GLY A 150 16.25 -0.19 5.55
CA GLY A 150 14.88 0.04 5.96
C GLY A 150 14.38 1.40 5.52
N GLU A 151 13.11 1.46 5.14
CA GLU A 151 12.42 2.69 4.75
C GLU A 151 10.99 2.70 5.31
N ILE A 152 10.54 3.87 5.75
CA ILE A 152 9.16 4.09 6.16
C ILE A 152 8.44 4.75 4.99
N GLY A 153 7.40 4.08 4.51
CA GLY A 153 6.62 4.54 3.36
C GLY A 153 5.36 5.33 3.73
N ASP A 154 4.60 5.67 2.70
CA ASP A 154 3.28 6.29 2.79
C ASP A 154 2.31 5.42 3.62
N GLU A 155 1.24 6.02 4.13
CA GLU A 155 0.16 5.34 4.82
C GLU A 155 -0.55 4.29 3.93
N ASP A 156 -0.67 4.57 2.61
CA ASP A 156 -1.17 3.60 1.62
C ASP A 156 -0.04 2.65 1.20
N PRO A 157 -0.08 1.36 1.56
CA PRO A 157 0.97 0.40 1.23
C PRO A 157 1.26 0.29 -0.27
N LEU A 158 0.25 0.45 -1.13
CA LEU A 158 0.44 0.35 -2.58
C LEU A 158 1.19 1.57 -3.14
N ARG A 159 0.98 2.75 -2.56
CA ARG A 159 1.75 3.95 -2.89
C ARG A 159 3.18 3.83 -2.38
N ALA A 160 3.34 3.37 -1.14
CA ALA A 160 4.66 3.16 -0.55
C ALA A 160 5.51 2.19 -1.40
N ILE A 161 4.92 1.08 -1.87
CA ILE A 161 5.59 0.14 -2.79
C ILE A 161 5.95 0.84 -4.10
N GLU A 162 5.02 1.60 -4.70
CA GLU A 162 5.26 2.32 -5.95
C GLU A 162 6.42 3.30 -5.84
N ASP A 163 6.46 4.10 -4.77
CA ASP A 163 7.51 5.09 -4.55
C ASP A 163 8.89 4.45 -4.38
N VAL A 164 8.96 3.36 -3.63
CA VAL A 164 10.20 2.58 -3.45
C VAL A 164 10.65 1.94 -4.75
N LEU A 165 9.74 1.38 -5.54
CA LEU A 165 10.09 0.75 -6.83
C LEU A 165 10.70 1.73 -7.85
N ARG A 166 10.46 3.03 -7.71
CA ARG A 166 11.07 4.06 -8.57
C ARG A 166 12.57 4.24 -8.31
N THR A 167 13.03 3.93 -7.10
CA THR A 167 14.41 4.16 -6.66
C THR A 167 15.19 2.88 -6.43
N PHE A 168 14.53 1.83 -5.98
CA PHE A 168 15.19 0.58 -5.59
C PHE A 168 15.28 -0.46 -6.72
N GLY A 169 14.37 -0.47 -7.68
CA GLY A 169 14.40 -1.42 -8.80
C GLY A 169 14.35 -2.87 -8.34
N ALA A 170 13.29 -3.30 -7.64
CA ALA A 170 13.17 -4.67 -7.13
C ALA A 170 12.88 -5.70 -8.23
N ASP A 171 13.42 -6.92 -8.08
CA ASP A 171 13.14 -8.09 -8.91
C ASP A 171 11.95 -8.90 -8.37
N SER A 172 11.69 -8.82 -7.06
CA SER A 172 10.58 -9.49 -6.40
C SER A 172 10.10 -8.72 -5.18
N ILE A 173 8.83 -8.93 -4.81
CA ILE A 173 8.20 -8.32 -3.65
C ILE A 173 7.74 -9.43 -2.71
N ILE A 174 8.12 -9.35 -1.44
CA ILE A 174 7.64 -10.22 -0.37
C ILE A 174 6.74 -9.41 0.53
N ILE A 175 5.48 -9.82 0.70
CA ILE A 175 4.51 -9.12 1.56
C ILE A 175 4.23 -9.99 2.78
N GLY A 176 4.66 -9.51 3.95
CA GLY A 176 4.33 -10.12 5.22
C GLY A 176 2.90 -9.76 5.65
N THR A 177 2.05 -10.77 5.82
CA THR A 177 0.67 -10.59 6.29
C THR A 177 0.49 -11.18 7.68
N PRO A 178 -0.46 -10.69 8.51
CA PRO A 178 -0.81 -11.33 9.76
C PRO A 178 -1.21 -12.80 9.56
N PRO A 179 -1.13 -13.64 10.61
CA PRO A 179 -1.56 -15.03 10.55
C PRO A 179 -3.03 -15.17 10.15
N GLU A 180 -3.38 -16.32 9.57
CA GLU A 180 -4.77 -16.66 9.26
C GLU A 180 -5.63 -16.60 10.52
N GLY A 181 -6.78 -15.92 10.43
CA GLY A 181 -7.69 -15.72 11.58
C GLY A 181 -7.55 -14.37 12.29
N LEU A 182 -6.42 -13.67 12.13
CA LEU A 182 -6.20 -12.29 12.56
C LEU A 182 -6.03 -11.34 11.36
N GLU A 183 -6.36 -11.83 10.17
CA GLU A 183 -6.23 -11.05 8.95
C GLU A 183 -7.21 -9.89 8.95
N ASP A 184 -6.68 -8.69 9.00
CA ASP A 184 -7.41 -7.50 8.56
C ASP A 184 -7.77 -7.68 7.06
N PRO A 185 -9.04 -7.54 6.67
CA PRO A 185 -9.44 -7.58 5.25
C PRO A 185 -8.55 -6.70 4.35
N SER A 186 -8.04 -5.60 4.90
CA SER A 186 -7.14 -4.68 4.19
C SER A 186 -5.80 -5.33 3.80
N ALA A 187 -5.29 -6.31 4.53
CA ALA A 187 -4.04 -6.99 4.21
C ALA A 187 -4.17 -7.88 2.95
N ARG A 188 -5.33 -8.52 2.75
CA ARG A 188 -5.66 -9.26 1.53
C ARG A 188 -5.77 -8.33 0.33
N ASP A 189 -6.38 -7.17 0.53
CA ASP A 189 -6.52 -6.14 -0.50
C ASP A 189 -5.16 -5.61 -0.96
N VAL A 190 -4.16 -5.50 -0.06
CA VAL A 190 -2.80 -5.08 -0.41
C VAL A 190 -2.13 -6.09 -1.34
N VAL A 191 -2.19 -7.40 -1.03
CA VAL A 191 -1.60 -8.44 -1.89
C VAL A 191 -2.29 -8.51 -3.24
N ALA A 192 -3.62 -8.48 -3.27
CA ALA A 192 -4.40 -8.50 -4.51
C ALA A 192 -4.16 -7.23 -5.34
N GLY A 193 -4.12 -6.06 -4.68
CA GLY A 193 -3.82 -4.78 -5.29
C GLY A 193 -2.41 -4.71 -5.87
N ALA A 194 -1.43 -5.24 -5.14
CA ALA A 194 -0.05 -5.31 -5.60
C ALA A 194 0.09 -6.20 -6.85
N ARG A 195 -0.49 -7.39 -6.84
CA ARG A 195 -0.50 -8.30 -8.00
C ARG A 195 -1.19 -7.71 -9.23
N ALA A 196 -2.23 -6.91 -9.03
CA ALA A 196 -2.93 -6.24 -10.14
C ALA A 196 -2.13 -5.05 -10.71
N ARG A 197 -1.26 -4.43 -9.89
CA ARG A 197 -0.59 -3.17 -10.20
C ARG A 197 0.85 -3.34 -10.67
N PHE A 198 1.58 -4.29 -10.08
CA PHE A 198 3.00 -4.50 -10.35
C PHE A 198 3.23 -5.79 -11.14
N ALA A 199 4.08 -5.73 -12.17
CA ALA A 199 4.44 -6.89 -13.01
C ALA A 199 5.62 -7.67 -12.44
N LEU A 200 5.80 -7.67 -11.11
CA LEU A 200 6.85 -8.38 -10.40
C LEU A 200 6.30 -9.65 -9.73
N PRO A 201 7.13 -10.67 -9.52
CA PRO A 201 6.79 -11.79 -8.65
C PRO A 201 6.46 -11.31 -7.25
N ILE A 202 5.26 -11.66 -6.75
CA ILE A 202 4.81 -11.28 -5.42
C ILE A 202 4.55 -12.52 -4.59
N THR A 203 5.35 -12.69 -3.55
CA THR A 203 5.23 -13.75 -2.57
C THR A 203 4.51 -13.22 -1.33
N ARG A 204 3.40 -13.87 -0.97
CA ARG A 204 2.74 -13.62 0.30
C ARG A 204 3.32 -14.55 1.36
N VAL A 205 3.68 -14.01 2.51
CA VAL A 205 4.17 -14.76 3.65
C VAL A 205 3.26 -14.54 4.84
N ASN A 206 2.64 -15.62 5.33
CA ASN A 206 1.87 -15.59 6.57
C ASN A 206 2.84 -15.66 7.74
N ARG A 207 2.85 -14.63 8.58
CA ARG A 207 3.74 -14.57 9.74
C ARG A 207 3.24 -15.47 10.85
N VAL A 208 4.18 -16.02 11.60
CA VAL A 208 3.88 -16.84 12.78
C VAL A 208 3.91 -15.96 14.01
N ILE A 209 2.83 -15.91 14.80
CA ILE A 209 2.84 -15.22 16.10
C ILE A 209 3.78 -15.97 17.04
N ARG A 210 4.88 -15.33 17.45
CA ARG A 210 5.62 -15.83 18.61
C ARG A 210 4.83 -15.53 19.87
N PRO A 211 4.57 -16.53 20.72
CA PRO A 211 3.78 -16.33 21.94
C PRO A 211 4.41 -15.36 22.95
N ASP A 212 5.69 -14.98 22.80
CA ASP A 212 6.38 -14.04 23.67
C ASP A 212 5.99 -12.56 23.47
N SER A 213 5.51 -12.19 22.27
CA SER A 213 5.04 -10.81 22.03
C SER A 213 3.66 -10.52 22.66
N ALA A 214 2.90 -11.55 22.99
CA ALA A 214 1.61 -11.40 23.67
C ALA A 214 1.73 -11.06 25.16
N ARG A 215 2.88 -11.31 25.79
CA ARG A 215 3.11 -11.02 27.21
C ARG A 215 3.46 -9.57 27.53
N SER A 216 3.93 -8.80 26.57
CA SER A 216 4.25 -7.36 26.72
C SER A 216 3.07 -6.42 26.55
N ALA A 217 1.88 -6.92 26.18
CA ALA A 217 0.70 -6.11 25.88
C ALA A 217 -0.37 -6.11 26.99
N ILE A 218 -0.05 -6.66 28.17
CA ILE A 218 -0.97 -6.60 29.32
C ILE A 218 -0.37 -5.61 30.33
N PRO A 219 -1.05 -4.46 30.57
CA PRO A 219 -0.64 -3.46 31.55
C PRO A 219 -0.73 -3.99 32.97
#